data_8fabb5ea51b9e851b2c682c7f80a3740
#
_entry.id   8fabb5ea51b9e851b2c682c7f80a3740
#
_cell.length_a   1.000
_cell.length_b   1.000
_cell.length_c   1.000
_cell.angle_alpha   90.00
_cell.angle_beta   90.00
_cell.angle_gamma   90.00
#
_symmetry.space_group_name_H-M   'P 1'
#
loop_
_entity.id
_entity.type
_entity.pdbx_description
1 polymer ?
#
loop_
_entity_poly.entity_id
_entity_poly.type
_entity_poly.pdbx_seq_one_letter_code
_entity_poly.pdbx_strand_id
1 'polypeptide(L)'
;MYYGRGVVRGMASALVLLFLGGGVGAQRPAQKAWFRSIELCNGVDRTVPDIQIGGCTAFIDSGKGTPQTLVIAYNNRGNAYSAKGEYDRAVQDYDQSIKLNPNYAQAFNNRGVAYQKKGEYDRAIEDFDESIKLNPNYANAFANRAQTYLNKGEYERAARDYDEAIRLKPNLGAVWSGRCWTRAITGELQAALADCDEAIRLEPNVAATFDSRGLTYLKMGQWDSAIDDYNKALQFDPKLASSLYGRGLAKLKKGDTTGGNADIAAARAIDANIVGDFTRYGVQ
;
A
#
# COMPACT_ATOMS: atom_id res chain seq x y z
N MET A 1 10.17 -4.92 6.11
CA MET A 1 9.21 -4.82 4.97
C MET A 1 8.89 -3.35 4.72
N TYR A 2 9.61 -2.75 3.81
CA TYR A 2 9.34 -1.37 3.37
C TYR A 2 8.65 -1.47 2.01
N TYR A 3 7.31 -1.44 2.01
CA TYR A 3 6.61 -1.08 0.79
C TYR A 3 6.84 0.41 0.58
N GLY A 4 7.51 0.70 -0.52
CA GLY A 4 7.69 2.06 -0.99
C GLY A 4 6.36 2.80 -1.02
N ARG A 5 6.42 4.09 -0.82
CA ARG A 5 5.30 5.02 -0.91
C ARG A 5 4.63 4.89 -2.30
N GLY A 6 3.84 3.84 -2.47
CA GLY A 6 2.89 3.77 -3.57
C GLY A 6 1.91 4.91 -3.37
N VAL A 7 2.11 5.97 -4.15
CA VAL A 7 1.18 7.08 -4.22
C VAL A 7 -0.14 6.49 -4.71
N VAL A 8 -1.02 6.17 -3.78
CA VAL A 8 -2.43 5.95 -4.10
C VAL A 8 -2.94 7.25 -4.69
N ARG A 9 -2.85 7.38 -6.00
CA ARG A 9 -3.60 8.39 -6.76
C ARG A 9 -5.07 7.98 -6.70
N GLY A 10 -5.68 8.12 -5.52
CA GLY A 10 -7.12 8.09 -5.38
C GLY A 10 -7.68 9.19 -6.28
N MET A 11 -8.60 8.81 -7.16
CA MET A 11 -9.41 9.80 -7.89
C MET A 11 -10.02 10.73 -6.85
N ALA A 12 -9.65 12.01 -6.93
CA ALA A 12 -10.28 13.05 -6.17
C ALA A 12 -11.75 13.06 -6.58
N SER A 13 -12.63 12.60 -5.68
CA SER A 13 -14.03 12.98 -5.77
C SER A 13 -14.05 14.49 -5.56
N ALA A 14 -14.02 15.23 -6.67
CA ALA A 14 -14.14 16.67 -6.64
C ALA A 14 -15.51 16.99 -6.05
N LEU A 15 -15.52 17.79 -4.99
CA LEU A 15 -16.70 18.51 -4.56
C LEU A 15 -17.10 19.42 -5.72
N VAL A 16 -18.00 18.94 -6.58
CA VAL A 16 -18.56 19.73 -7.67
C VAL A 16 -19.48 20.77 -7.03
N LEU A 17 -18.97 21.98 -6.94
CA LEU A 17 -19.73 23.17 -6.58
C LEU A 17 -20.67 23.53 -7.74
N LEU A 18 -21.90 23.05 -7.70
CA LEU A 18 -22.99 23.65 -8.46
C LEU A 18 -23.47 24.91 -7.70
N PHE A 19 -22.92 26.06 -8.03
CA PHE A 19 -23.51 27.34 -7.74
C PHE A 19 -23.82 28.10 -9.05
N LEU A 20 -25.10 28.15 -9.34
CA LEU A 20 -25.67 29.06 -10.33
C LEU A 20 -25.63 30.50 -9.83
N GLY A 21 -25.03 31.38 -10.61
CA GLY A 21 -25.37 32.75 -10.85
C GLY A 21 -25.59 33.72 -9.68
N GLY A 22 -24.60 34.56 -9.42
CA GLY A 22 -24.75 35.77 -8.62
C GLY A 22 -23.50 36.62 -8.70
N GLY A 23 -23.64 37.87 -9.14
CA GLY A 23 -22.67 38.88 -9.52
C GLY A 23 -21.33 38.90 -8.81
N VAL A 24 -20.34 39.47 -9.52
CA VAL A 24 -18.96 39.76 -9.09
C VAL A 24 -18.98 40.80 -7.93
N GLY A 25 -19.41 40.34 -6.75
CA GLY A 25 -19.28 41.07 -5.50
C GLY A 25 -18.08 40.48 -4.73
N ALA A 26 -17.22 41.32 -4.18
CA ALA A 26 -16.10 40.88 -3.34
C ALA A 26 -16.61 39.93 -2.24
N GLN A 27 -16.23 38.63 -2.32
CA GLN A 27 -16.64 37.63 -1.33
C GLN A 27 -16.23 38.10 0.08
N ARG A 28 -17.15 38.01 1.03
CA ARG A 28 -16.86 38.39 2.43
C ARG A 28 -15.67 37.55 2.95
N PRO A 29 -14.79 38.10 3.81
CA PRO A 29 -13.60 37.40 4.31
C PRO A 29 -13.90 35.98 4.88
N ALA A 30 -15.00 35.84 5.62
CA ALA A 30 -15.45 34.56 6.16
C ALA A 30 -15.85 33.53 5.07
N GLN A 31 -16.36 33.99 3.93
CA GLN A 31 -16.70 33.15 2.80
C GLN A 31 -15.43 32.67 2.07
N LYS A 32 -14.46 33.54 1.89
CA LYS A 32 -13.14 33.19 1.34
C LYS A 32 -12.44 32.15 2.23
N ALA A 33 -12.44 32.34 3.55
CA ALA A 33 -11.85 31.39 4.50
C ALA A 33 -12.51 30.00 4.42
N TRP A 34 -13.83 29.94 4.31
CA TRP A 34 -14.56 28.69 4.17
C TRP A 34 -14.24 27.96 2.85
N PHE A 35 -14.20 28.65 1.72
CA PHE A 35 -13.78 28.06 0.45
C PHE A 35 -12.34 27.55 0.53
N ARG A 36 -11.45 28.30 1.14
CA ARG A 36 -10.07 27.87 1.34
C ARG A 36 -9.96 26.60 2.18
N SER A 37 -10.79 26.44 3.22
CA SER A 37 -10.80 25.21 4.03
C SER A 37 -11.24 24.00 3.22
N ILE A 38 -12.20 24.13 2.29
CA ILE A 38 -12.61 23.06 1.37
C ILE A 38 -11.45 22.68 0.44
N GLU A 39 -10.80 23.65 -0.17
CA GLU A 39 -9.66 23.41 -1.07
C GLU A 39 -8.53 22.63 -0.35
N LEU A 40 -8.17 23.07 0.84
CA LEU A 40 -7.14 22.42 1.66
C LEU A 40 -7.56 21.01 2.08
N CYS A 41 -8.83 20.82 2.47
CA CYS A 41 -9.37 19.51 2.81
C CYS A 41 -9.37 18.55 1.61
N ASN A 42 -9.63 19.05 0.41
CA ASN A 42 -9.55 18.25 -0.83
C ASN A 42 -8.09 18.01 -1.29
N GLY A 43 -7.12 18.55 -0.59
CA GLY A 43 -5.71 18.28 -0.82
C GLY A 43 -5.15 19.03 -2.03
N VAL A 44 -5.51 20.29 -2.22
CA VAL A 44 -4.85 21.17 -3.21
C VAL A 44 -3.35 21.26 -2.92
N ASP A 45 -2.96 21.09 -1.65
CA ASP A 45 -1.58 21.02 -1.20
C ASP A 45 -1.31 19.69 -0.48
N ARG A 46 -1.41 18.58 -1.23
CA ARG A 46 -1.35 17.20 -0.71
C ARG A 46 0.01 16.79 -0.13
N THR A 47 1.01 17.61 -0.29
CA THR A 47 2.38 17.32 0.17
C THR A 47 2.55 17.47 1.67
N VAL A 48 1.62 18.14 2.35
CA VAL A 48 1.72 18.42 3.79
C VAL A 48 0.43 17.96 4.51
N PRO A 49 0.44 16.78 5.14
CA PRO A 49 -0.73 16.24 5.84
C PRO A 49 -1.33 17.20 6.88
N ASP A 50 -0.51 17.98 7.58
CA ASP A 50 -0.99 18.94 8.58
C ASP A 50 -1.85 20.06 7.98
N ILE A 51 -1.51 20.53 6.78
CA ILE A 51 -2.33 21.51 6.05
C ILE A 51 -3.70 20.92 5.71
N GLN A 52 -3.73 19.67 5.24
CA GLN A 52 -4.98 18.98 4.92
C GLN A 52 -5.82 18.74 6.19
N ILE A 53 -5.20 18.32 7.29
CA ILE A 53 -5.85 18.17 8.60
C ILE A 53 -6.49 19.48 9.03
N GLY A 54 -5.74 20.58 8.98
CA GLY A 54 -6.22 21.91 9.34
C GLY A 54 -7.41 22.36 8.49
N GLY A 55 -7.32 22.17 7.16
CA GLY A 55 -8.38 22.49 6.22
C GLY A 55 -9.66 21.69 6.48
N CYS A 56 -9.54 20.38 6.63
CA CYS A 56 -10.70 19.51 6.94
C CYS A 56 -11.32 19.85 8.29
N THR A 57 -10.50 20.11 9.32
CA THR A 57 -10.98 20.49 10.64
C THR A 57 -11.75 21.81 10.58
N ALA A 58 -11.22 22.84 9.95
CA ALA A 58 -11.90 24.11 9.79
C ALA A 58 -13.22 23.98 9.00
N PHE A 59 -13.25 23.12 7.99
CA PHE A 59 -14.47 22.82 7.24
C PHE A 59 -15.53 22.12 8.10
N ILE A 60 -15.14 21.07 8.82
CA ILE A 60 -16.03 20.29 9.71
C ILE A 60 -16.60 21.20 10.82
N ASP A 61 -15.75 21.95 11.49
CA ASP A 61 -16.10 22.82 12.63
C ASP A 61 -16.96 24.03 12.19
N SER A 62 -16.94 24.37 10.92
CA SER A 62 -17.79 25.45 10.39
C SER A 62 -19.29 25.17 10.51
N GLY A 63 -19.69 23.90 10.64
CA GLY A 63 -21.08 23.45 10.66
C GLY A 63 -21.85 23.68 9.35
N LYS A 64 -21.17 24.08 8.29
CA LYS A 64 -21.80 24.42 6.99
C LYS A 64 -21.80 23.25 5.99
N GLY A 65 -21.19 22.12 6.37
CA GLY A 65 -21.12 20.94 5.52
C GLY A 65 -22.46 20.22 5.43
N THR A 66 -22.82 19.75 4.23
CA THR A 66 -23.89 18.77 4.07
C THR A 66 -23.42 17.40 4.53
N PRO A 67 -24.32 16.43 4.85
CA PRO A 67 -23.87 15.07 5.17
C PRO A 67 -22.92 14.48 4.13
N GLN A 68 -23.18 14.68 2.84
CA GLN A 68 -22.34 14.18 1.75
C GLN A 68 -20.94 14.78 1.75
N THR A 69 -20.83 16.10 2.00
CA THR A 69 -19.52 16.77 2.05
C THR A 69 -18.76 16.44 3.33
N LEU A 70 -19.45 16.20 4.44
CA LEU A 70 -18.84 15.76 5.69
C LEU A 70 -18.27 14.33 5.60
N VAL A 71 -18.96 13.41 4.89
CA VAL A 71 -18.42 12.06 4.58
C VAL A 71 -17.04 12.18 3.96
N ILE A 72 -16.90 13.03 2.93
CA ILE A 72 -15.64 13.22 2.23
C ILE A 72 -14.60 13.91 3.13
N ALA A 73 -15.01 14.92 3.90
CA ALA A 73 -14.11 15.67 4.78
C ALA A 73 -13.50 14.78 5.87
N TYR A 74 -14.32 13.96 6.53
CA TYR A 74 -13.83 12.99 7.52
C TYR A 74 -12.91 11.96 6.87
N ASN A 75 -13.29 11.37 5.73
CA ASN A 75 -12.43 10.43 5.02
C ASN A 75 -11.08 11.06 4.62
N ASN A 76 -11.07 12.29 4.13
CA ASN A 76 -9.86 12.99 3.73
C ASN A 76 -8.97 13.33 4.94
N ARG A 77 -9.56 13.73 6.08
CA ARG A 77 -8.81 13.98 7.32
C ARG A 77 -8.22 12.68 7.86
N GLY A 78 -8.99 11.59 7.83
CA GLY A 78 -8.52 10.25 8.15
C GLY A 78 -7.33 9.83 7.29
N ASN A 79 -7.36 10.09 5.98
CA ASN A 79 -6.24 9.82 5.08
C ASN A 79 -4.99 10.62 5.47
N ALA A 80 -5.15 11.89 5.85
CA ALA A 80 -4.04 12.73 6.28
C ALA A 80 -3.46 12.26 7.63
N TYR A 81 -4.29 11.83 8.60
CA TYR A 81 -3.81 11.19 9.82
C TYR A 81 -3.09 9.88 9.55
N SER A 82 -3.62 9.04 8.66
CA SER A 82 -2.99 7.78 8.25
C SER A 82 -1.61 8.01 7.61
N ALA A 83 -1.47 9.06 6.79
CA ALA A 83 -0.20 9.44 6.19
C ALA A 83 0.86 9.88 7.23
N LYS A 84 0.42 10.38 8.40
CA LYS A 84 1.29 10.69 9.53
C LYS A 84 1.56 9.50 10.45
N GLY A 85 0.92 8.34 10.22
CA GLY A 85 0.99 7.19 11.12
C GLY A 85 0.08 7.31 12.35
N GLU A 86 -0.79 8.31 12.42
CA GLU A 86 -1.74 8.55 13.50
C GLU A 86 -3.01 7.70 13.27
N TYR A 87 -2.83 6.36 13.22
CA TYR A 87 -3.86 5.42 12.78
C TYR A 87 -5.12 5.44 13.64
N ASP A 88 -5.02 5.65 14.95
CA ASP A 88 -6.20 5.72 15.82
C ASP A 88 -7.10 6.92 15.48
N ARG A 89 -6.51 8.07 15.19
CA ARG A 89 -7.25 9.26 14.75
C ARG A 89 -7.84 9.05 13.35
N ALA A 90 -7.11 8.38 12.47
CA ALA A 90 -7.61 8.01 11.15
C ALA A 90 -8.84 7.12 11.26
N VAL A 91 -8.80 6.09 12.11
CA VAL A 91 -9.95 5.19 12.36
C VAL A 91 -11.16 5.97 12.87
N GLN A 92 -10.99 6.87 13.84
CA GLN A 92 -12.08 7.69 14.35
C GLN A 92 -12.76 8.52 13.24
N ASP A 93 -11.97 9.10 12.34
CA ASP A 93 -12.50 9.88 11.23
C ASP A 93 -13.21 8.99 10.19
N TYR A 94 -12.65 7.82 9.86
CA TYR A 94 -13.33 6.87 8.98
C TYR A 94 -14.64 6.36 9.61
N ASP A 95 -14.70 6.16 10.93
CA ASP A 95 -15.91 5.81 11.65
C ASP A 95 -17.01 6.90 11.48
N GLN A 96 -16.63 8.18 11.57
CA GLN A 96 -17.56 9.28 11.31
C GLN A 96 -18.03 9.30 9.85
N SER A 97 -17.13 9.07 8.90
CA SER A 97 -17.47 8.97 7.49
C SER A 97 -18.47 7.84 7.22
N ILE A 98 -18.21 6.65 7.76
CA ILE A 98 -19.07 5.46 7.64
C ILE A 98 -20.43 5.68 8.34
N LYS A 99 -20.43 6.29 9.51
CA LYS A 99 -21.67 6.63 10.23
C LYS A 99 -22.57 7.55 9.41
N LEU A 100 -21.98 8.52 8.71
CA LEU A 100 -22.72 9.45 7.85
C LEU A 100 -23.16 8.81 6.52
N ASN A 101 -22.37 7.90 5.98
CA ASN A 101 -22.72 7.14 4.79
C ASN A 101 -22.22 5.69 4.89
N PRO A 102 -23.07 4.76 5.35
CA PRO A 102 -22.72 3.33 5.46
C PRO A 102 -22.42 2.63 4.14
N ASN A 103 -22.71 3.25 3.00
CA ASN A 103 -22.45 2.70 1.67
C ASN A 103 -21.17 3.26 1.03
N TYR A 104 -20.32 3.95 1.79
CA TYR A 104 -19.12 4.56 1.25
C TYR A 104 -17.94 3.57 1.30
N ALA A 105 -17.84 2.69 0.30
CA ALA A 105 -16.82 1.63 0.18
C ALA A 105 -15.39 2.11 0.44
N GLN A 106 -15.06 3.34 0.03
CA GLN A 106 -13.72 3.90 0.19
C GLN A 106 -13.34 4.12 1.65
N ALA A 107 -14.30 4.51 2.52
CA ALA A 107 -14.02 4.69 3.95
C ALA A 107 -13.73 3.35 4.64
N PHE A 108 -14.46 2.29 4.31
CA PHE A 108 -14.15 0.93 4.78
C PHE A 108 -12.76 0.49 4.32
N ASN A 109 -12.43 0.62 3.03
CA ASN A 109 -11.10 0.28 2.54
C ASN A 109 -10.01 1.05 3.29
N ASN A 110 -10.17 2.33 3.51
CA ASN A 110 -9.16 3.17 4.15
C ASN A 110 -9.03 2.84 5.65
N ARG A 111 -10.14 2.51 6.34
CA ARG A 111 -10.12 2.03 7.73
C ARG A 111 -9.44 0.66 7.83
N GLY A 112 -9.72 -0.24 6.90
CA GLY A 112 -9.04 -1.52 6.76
C GLY A 112 -7.52 -1.36 6.61
N VAL A 113 -7.07 -0.41 5.80
CA VAL A 113 -5.63 -0.08 5.68
C VAL A 113 -5.07 0.43 7.01
N ALA A 114 -5.80 1.27 7.75
CA ALA A 114 -5.35 1.73 9.06
C ALA A 114 -5.24 0.57 10.07
N TYR A 115 -6.21 -0.34 10.11
CA TYR A 115 -6.14 -1.56 10.94
C TYR A 115 -4.98 -2.47 10.53
N GLN A 116 -4.75 -2.67 9.22
CA GLN A 116 -3.61 -3.43 8.72
C GLN A 116 -2.28 -2.85 9.23
N LYS A 117 -2.12 -1.52 9.21
CA LYS A 117 -0.93 -0.83 9.71
C LYS A 117 -0.75 -0.96 11.22
N LYS A 118 -1.83 -1.13 11.97
CA LYS A 118 -1.81 -1.43 13.41
C LYS A 118 -1.56 -2.91 13.71
N GLY A 119 -1.54 -3.80 12.69
CA GLY A 119 -1.43 -5.25 12.87
C GLY A 119 -2.75 -5.93 13.25
N GLU A 120 -3.87 -5.20 13.22
CA GLU A 120 -5.22 -5.69 13.51
C GLU A 120 -5.82 -6.34 12.25
N TYR A 121 -5.19 -7.43 11.77
CA TYR A 121 -5.46 -8.00 10.45
C TYR A 121 -6.90 -8.52 10.27
N ASP A 122 -7.51 -9.09 11.30
CA ASP A 122 -8.88 -9.60 11.18
C ASP A 122 -9.87 -8.45 10.95
N ARG A 123 -9.75 -7.36 11.69
CA ARG A 123 -10.57 -6.15 11.48
C ARG A 123 -10.32 -5.51 10.11
N ALA A 124 -9.07 -5.55 9.63
CA ALA A 124 -8.74 -5.07 8.30
C ALA A 124 -9.47 -5.89 7.22
N ILE A 125 -9.50 -7.22 7.35
CA ILE A 125 -10.19 -8.12 6.41
C ILE A 125 -11.69 -7.86 6.42
N GLU A 126 -12.33 -7.72 7.60
CA GLU A 126 -13.76 -7.39 7.71
C GLU A 126 -14.11 -6.09 6.96
N ASP A 127 -13.28 -5.06 7.10
CA ASP A 127 -13.45 -3.79 6.41
C ASP A 127 -13.25 -3.90 4.89
N PHE A 128 -12.26 -4.67 4.44
CA PHE A 128 -12.07 -4.92 3.00
C PHE A 128 -13.22 -5.75 2.43
N ASP A 129 -13.76 -6.72 3.18
CA ASP A 129 -14.92 -7.51 2.79
C ASP A 129 -16.14 -6.61 2.56
N GLU A 130 -16.42 -5.69 3.50
CA GLU A 130 -17.53 -4.75 3.33
C GLU A 130 -17.28 -3.76 2.19
N SER A 131 -16.05 -3.28 2.03
CA SER A 131 -15.67 -2.44 0.89
C SER A 131 -15.91 -3.12 -0.46
N ILE A 132 -15.53 -4.39 -0.60
CA ILE A 132 -15.72 -5.21 -1.81
C ILE A 132 -17.21 -5.48 -2.05
N LYS A 133 -17.95 -5.80 -1.00
CA LYS A 133 -19.40 -6.01 -1.08
C LYS A 133 -20.13 -4.76 -1.58
N LEU A 134 -19.74 -3.58 -1.09
CA LEU A 134 -20.30 -2.29 -1.53
C LEU A 134 -19.84 -1.89 -2.94
N ASN A 135 -18.63 -2.24 -3.33
CA ASN A 135 -18.09 -1.98 -4.66
C ASN A 135 -17.25 -3.17 -5.16
N PRO A 136 -17.87 -4.16 -5.84
CA PRO A 136 -17.18 -5.34 -6.36
C PRO A 136 -16.11 -5.07 -7.42
N ASN A 137 -16.05 -3.85 -7.95
CA ASN A 137 -15.04 -3.44 -8.93
C ASN A 137 -13.90 -2.62 -8.30
N TYR A 138 -13.78 -2.61 -6.97
CA TYR A 138 -12.77 -1.81 -6.30
C TYR A 138 -11.44 -2.58 -6.17
N ALA A 139 -10.63 -2.59 -7.22
CA ALA A 139 -9.36 -3.30 -7.29
C ALA A 139 -8.43 -3.09 -6.07
N ASN A 140 -8.41 -1.86 -5.52
CA ASN A 140 -7.56 -1.56 -4.36
C ASN A 140 -7.99 -2.33 -3.10
N ALA A 141 -9.29 -2.59 -2.90
CA ALA A 141 -9.76 -3.34 -1.76
C ALA A 141 -9.32 -4.81 -1.83
N PHE A 142 -9.39 -5.44 -3.02
CA PHE A 142 -8.83 -6.77 -3.25
C PHE A 142 -7.31 -6.79 -3.00
N ALA A 143 -6.57 -5.83 -3.56
CA ALA A 143 -5.12 -5.76 -3.39
C ALA A 143 -4.71 -5.59 -1.91
N ASN A 144 -5.43 -4.76 -1.15
CA ASN A 144 -5.16 -4.52 0.26
C ASN A 144 -5.52 -5.75 1.11
N ARG A 145 -6.63 -6.45 0.80
CA ARG A 145 -7.00 -7.69 1.46
C ARG A 145 -6.01 -8.81 1.15
N ALA A 146 -5.55 -8.91 -0.10
CA ALA A 146 -4.48 -9.83 -0.51
C ALA A 146 -3.21 -9.62 0.31
N GLN A 147 -2.77 -8.36 0.43
CA GLN A 147 -1.61 -8.03 1.25
C GLN A 147 -1.82 -8.39 2.73
N THR A 148 -3.05 -8.25 3.24
CA THR A 148 -3.37 -8.63 4.61
C THR A 148 -3.33 -10.15 4.80
N TYR A 149 -3.86 -10.92 3.85
CA TYR A 149 -3.74 -12.38 3.83
C TYR A 149 -2.27 -12.82 3.76
N LEU A 150 -1.46 -12.16 2.93
CA LEU A 150 -0.03 -12.42 2.84
C LEU A 150 0.66 -12.22 4.21
N ASN A 151 0.35 -11.14 4.92
CA ASN A 151 0.89 -10.85 6.24
C ASN A 151 0.45 -11.90 7.30
N LYS A 152 -0.70 -12.54 7.11
CA LYS A 152 -1.19 -13.64 7.94
C LYS A 152 -0.64 -15.01 7.52
N GLY A 153 0.08 -15.12 6.38
CA GLY A 153 0.54 -16.38 5.82
C GLY A 153 -0.54 -17.18 5.08
N GLU A 154 -1.66 -16.55 4.74
CA GLU A 154 -2.80 -17.16 4.02
C GLU A 154 -2.58 -16.99 2.50
N TYR A 155 -1.55 -17.63 1.96
CA TYR A 155 -1.01 -17.37 0.62
C TYR A 155 -2.01 -17.65 -0.52
N GLU A 156 -2.81 -18.72 -0.43
CA GLU A 156 -3.79 -19.08 -1.44
C GLU A 156 -4.93 -18.05 -1.53
N ARG A 157 -5.31 -17.46 -0.40
CA ARG A 157 -6.31 -16.38 -0.37
C ARG A 157 -5.72 -15.10 -0.95
N ALA A 158 -4.46 -14.79 -0.61
CA ALA A 158 -3.75 -13.65 -1.18
C ALA A 158 -3.66 -13.76 -2.72
N ALA A 159 -3.29 -14.92 -3.25
CA ALA A 159 -3.18 -15.12 -4.70
C ALA A 159 -4.49 -14.85 -5.42
N ARG A 160 -5.62 -15.40 -4.93
CA ARG A 160 -6.96 -15.17 -5.51
C ARG A 160 -7.36 -13.69 -5.53
N ASP A 161 -7.08 -12.97 -4.45
CA ASP A 161 -7.41 -11.55 -4.38
C ASP A 161 -6.49 -10.70 -5.29
N TYR A 162 -5.22 -11.06 -5.42
CA TYR A 162 -4.35 -10.44 -6.42
C TYR A 162 -4.80 -10.72 -7.85
N ASP A 163 -5.27 -11.93 -8.16
CA ASP A 163 -5.84 -12.28 -9.47
C ASP A 163 -7.01 -11.34 -9.80
N GLU A 164 -7.92 -11.13 -8.84
CA GLU A 164 -9.06 -10.27 -9.04
C GLU A 164 -8.67 -8.79 -9.16
N ALA A 165 -7.73 -8.34 -8.35
CA ALA A 165 -7.20 -6.97 -8.44
C ALA A 165 -6.55 -6.68 -9.80
N ILE A 166 -5.79 -7.64 -10.35
CA ILE A 166 -5.18 -7.55 -11.69
C ILE A 166 -6.25 -7.56 -12.78
N ARG A 167 -7.24 -8.46 -12.67
CA ARG A 167 -8.37 -8.51 -13.62
C ARG A 167 -9.08 -7.17 -13.71
N LEU A 168 -9.31 -6.51 -12.57
CA LEU A 168 -10.00 -5.23 -12.48
C LEU A 168 -9.11 -4.06 -12.92
N LYS A 169 -7.80 -4.11 -12.61
CA LYS A 169 -6.87 -3.03 -12.89
C LYS A 169 -5.46 -3.54 -13.18
N PRO A 170 -5.19 -3.96 -14.43
CA PRO A 170 -3.95 -4.64 -14.82
C PRO A 170 -2.69 -3.76 -14.81
N ASN A 171 -2.82 -2.45 -14.68
CA ASN A 171 -1.71 -1.50 -14.71
C ASN A 171 -1.15 -1.12 -13.32
N LEU A 172 -1.44 -1.90 -12.28
CA LEU A 172 -0.91 -1.70 -10.93
C LEU A 172 0.32 -2.59 -10.71
N GLY A 173 1.53 -2.06 -10.92
CA GLY A 173 2.78 -2.82 -10.76
C GLY A 173 2.94 -3.45 -9.38
N ALA A 174 2.55 -2.73 -8.33
CA ALA A 174 2.60 -3.25 -6.95
C ALA A 174 1.74 -4.52 -6.75
N VAL A 175 0.62 -4.68 -7.48
CA VAL A 175 -0.25 -5.87 -7.38
C VAL A 175 0.41 -7.08 -8.04
N TRP A 176 1.03 -6.88 -9.21
CA TRP A 176 1.84 -7.89 -9.88
C TRP A 176 3.01 -8.33 -9.00
N SER A 177 3.71 -7.38 -8.37
CA SER A 177 4.81 -7.66 -7.45
C SER A 177 4.36 -8.47 -6.23
N GLY A 178 3.19 -8.15 -5.64
CA GLY A 178 2.59 -8.90 -4.54
C GLY A 178 2.25 -10.34 -4.94
N ARG A 179 1.67 -10.54 -6.14
CA ARG A 179 1.36 -11.88 -6.64
C ARG A 179 2.64 -12.66 -6.99
N CYS A 180 3.65 -12.02 -7.58
CA CYS A 180 4.96 -12.64 -7.81
C CYS A 180 5.53 -13.19 -6.50
N TRP A 181 5.59 -12.38 -5.44
CA TRP A 181 6.05 -12.81 -4.12
C TRP A 181 5.24 -13.99 -3.58
N THR A 182 3.91 -13.91 -3.66
CA THR A 182 3.02 -14.97 -3.20
C THR A 182 3.30 -16.28 -3.92
N ARG A 183 3.39 -16.25 -5.26
CA ARG A 183 3.69 -17.41 -6.10
C ARG A 183 5.09 -17.98 -5.89
N ALA A 184 6.07 -17.11 -5.63
CA ALA A 184 7.42 -17.56 -5.29
C ALA A 184 7.42 -18.37 -3.99
N ILE A 185 6.66 -17.95 -2.98
CA ILE A 185 6.53 -18.69 -1.73
C ILE A 185 5.80 -20.02 -1.94
N THR A 186 4.68 -20.03 -2.65
CA THR A 186 3.87 -21.25 -2.89
C THR A 186 4.52 -22.23 -3.89
N GLY A 187 5.61 -21.84 -4.55
CA GLY A 187 6.37 -22.71 -5.46
C GLY A 187 5.97 -22.64 -6.92
N GLU A 188 5.06 -21.75 -7.29
CA GLU A 188 4.65 -21.51 -8.69
C GLU A 188 5.69 -20.64 -9.43
N LEU A 189 6.96 -21.11 -9.47
CA LEU A 189 8.12 -20.29 -9.80
C LEU A 189 8.10 -19.67 -11.20
N GLN A 190 7.64 -20.40 -12.23
CA GLN A 190 7.55 -19.88 -13.59
C GLN A 190 6.50 -18.77 -13.70
N ALA A 191 5.34 -18.95 -13.06
CA ALA A 191 4.30 -17.94 -13.01
C ALA A 191 4.74 -16.70 -12.20
N ALA A 192 5.49 -16.92 -11.12
CA ALA A 192 6.09 -15.85 -10.33
C ALA A 192 7.05 -14.99 -11.17
N LEU A 193 7.92 -15.59 -11.99
CA LEU A 193 8.80 -14.83 -12.89
C LEU A 193 8.02 -13.94 -13.86
N ALA A 194 6.97 -14.49 -14.49
CA ALA A 194 6.15 -13.72 -15.42
C ALA A 194 5.47 -12.51 -14.72
N ASP A 195 4.99 -12.70 -13.49
CA ASP A 195 4.40 -11.62 -12.70
C ASP A 195 5.42 -10.55 -12.31
N CYS A 196 6.62 -10.97 -11.89
CA CYS A 196 7.70 -10.05 -11.57
C CYS A 196 8.16 -9.24 -12.79
N ASP A 197 8.27 -9.88 -13.96
CA ASP A 197 8.64 -9.20 -15.20
C ASP A 197 7.61 -8.14 -15.59
N GLU A 198 6.32 -8.45 -15.46
CA GLU A 198 5.25 -7.46 -15.70
C GLU A 198 5.28 -6.33 -14.65
N ALA A 199 5.52 -6.65 -13.38
CA ALA A 199 5.68 -5.64 -12.34
C ALA A 199 6.85 -4.68 -12.63
N ILE A 200 8.01 -5.21 -13.08
CA ILE A 200 9.18 -4.40 -13.46
C ILE A 200 8.88 -3.57 -14.71
N ARG A 201 8.17 -4.13 -15.69
CA ARG A 201 7.76 -3.38 -16.88
C ARG A 201 6.89 -2.17 -16.54
N LEU A 202 5.98 -2.33 -15.56
CA LEU A 202 5.07 -1.27 -15.12
C LEU A 202 5.76 -0.27 -14.18
N GLU A 203 6.59 -0.75 -13.26
CA GLU A 203 7.26 0.04 -12.22
C GLU A 203 8.73 -0.40 -12.09
N PRO A 204 9.66 0.13 -12.92
CA PRO A 204 11.02 -0.42 -13.06
C PRO A 204 11.97 -0.13 -11.90
N ASN A 205 11.59 0.71 -10.93
CA ASN A 205 12.49 1.17 -9.87
C ASN A 205 12.01 0.77 -8.46
N VAL A 206 11.46 -0.43 -8.32
CA VAL A 206 10.91 -0.92 -7.06
C VAL A 206 11.80 -2.04 -6.50
N ALA A 207 12.52 -1.77 -5.41
CA ALA A 207 13.42 -2.74 -4.76
C ALA A 207 12.71 -4.07 -4.44
N ALA A 208 11.50 -4.03 -3.88
CA ALA A 208 10.74 -5.21 -3.50
C ALA A 208 10.41 -6.14 -4.68
N THR A 209 10.27 -5.61 -5.89
CA THR A 209 10.00 -6.44 -7.08
C THR A 209 11.25 -7.23 -7.50
N PHE A 210 12.41 -6.60 -7.48
CA PHE A 210 13.68 -7.29 -7.73
C PHE A 210 13.99 -8.30 -6.62
N ASP A 211 13.71 -7.98 -5.36
CA ASP A 211 13.83 -8.91 -4.24
C ASP A 211 12.94 -10.16 -4.44
N SER A 212 11.69 -9.98 -4.85
CA SER A 212 10.76 -11.06 -5.15
C SER A 212 11.23 -11.95 -6.31
N ARG A 213 11.77 -11.34 -7.38
CA ARG A 213 12.30 -12.09 -8.52
C ARG A 213 13.63 -12.77 -8.16
N GLY A 214 14.46 -12.14 -7.37
CA GLY A 214 15.67 -12.72 -6.79
C GLY A 214 15.35 -13.96 -5.95
N LEU A 215 14.33 -13.93 -5.10
CA LEU A 215 13.86 -15.10 -4.37
C LEU A 215 13.38 -16.21 -5.31
N THR A 216 12.67 -15.85 -6.36
CA THR A 216 12.19 -16.81 -7.37
C THR A 216 13.38 -17.50 -8.05
N TYR A 217 14.36 -16.76 -8.51
CA TYR A 217 15.59 -17.33 -9.09
C TYR A 217 16.38 -18.18 -8.10
N LEU A 218 16.47 -17.73 -6.83
CA LEU A 218 17.12 -18.48 -5.76
C LEU A 218 16.47 -19.86 -5.59
N LYS A 219 15.13 -19.92 -5.53
CA LYS A 219 14.37 -21.18 -5.42
C LYS A 219 14.49 -22.06 -6.68
N MET A 220 14.74 -21.48 -7.84
CA MET A 220 15.00 -22.19 -9.09
C MET A 220 16.44 -22.69 -9.23
N GLY A 221 17.34 -22.36 -8.30
CA GLY A 221 18.76 -22.68 -8.40
C GLY A 221 19.53 -21.82 -9.42
N GLN A 222 18.96 -20.72 -9.88
CA GLN A 222 19.56 -19.78 -10.83
C GLN A 222 20.33 -18.70 -10.07
N TRP A 223 21.47 -19.12 -9.50
CA TRP A 223 22.23 -18.30 -8.53
C TRP A 223 22.72 -16.97 -9.09
N ASP A 224 23.18 -16.94 -10.36
CA ASP A 224 23.66 -15.70 -10.99
C ASP A 224 22.53 -14.69 -11.16
N SER A 225 21.40 -15.11 -11.71
CA SER A 225 20.23 -14.27 -11.88
C SER A 225 19.69 -13.76 -10.53
N ALA A 226 19.73 -14.61 -9.49
CA ALA A 226 19.34 -14.22 -8.15
C ALA A 226 20.27 -13.11 -7.60
N ILE A 227 21.59 -13.26 -7.75
CA ILE A 227 22.57 -12.25 -7.30
C ILE A 227 22.36 -10.93 -8.03
N ASP A 228 22.13 -10.97 -9.35
CA ASP A 228 21.92 -9.77 -10.15
C ASP A 228 20.67 -9.00 -9.72
N ASP A 229 19.57 -9.69 -9.47
CA ASP A 229 18.34 -9.06 -9.02
C ASP A 229 18.45 -8.54 -7.58
N TYR A 230 19.07 -9.28 -6.67
CA TYR A 230 19.34 -8.78 -5.32
C TYR A 230 20.30 -7.58 -5.34
N ASN A 231 21.26 -7.53 -6.25
CA ASN A 231 22.10 -6.35 -6.43
C ASN A 231 21.27 -5.14 -6.85
N LYS A 232 20.34 -5.31 -7.78
CA LYS A 232 19.42 -4.23 -8.17
C LYS A 232 18.52 -3.79 -7.03
N ALA A 233 17.95 -4.73 -6.28
CA ALA A 233 17.14 -4.40 -5.09
C ALA A 233 17.94 -3.56 -4.09
N LEU A 234 19.19 -3.93 -3.83
CA LEU A 234 20.09 -3.24 -2.91
C LEU A 234 20.62 -1.90 -3.44
N GLN A 235 20.60 -1.65 -4.75
CA GLN A 235 20.83 -0.31 -5.30
C GLN A 235 19.71 0.66 -4.93
N PHE A 236 18.46 0.19 -4.89
CA PHE A 236 17.30 1.01 -4.51
C PHE A 236 17.10 1.08 -2.99
N ASP A 237 17.35 -0.01 -2.27
CA ASP A 237 17.30 -0.09 -0.80
C ASP A 237 18.49 -0.86 -0.25
N PRO A 238 19.60 -0.18 0.11
CA PRO A 238 20.81 -0.83 0.64
C PRO A 238 20.64 -1.57 1.96
N LYS A 239 19.51 -1.36 2.67
CA LYS A 239 19.21 -2.00 3.96
C LYS A 239 18.12 -3.06 3.87
N LEU A 240 17.76 -3.52 2.67
CA LEU A 240 16.77 -4.57 2.48
C LEU A 240 17.35 -5.92 2.95
N ALA A 241 17.00 -6.32 4.18
CA ALA A 241 17.55 -7.51 4.83
C ALA A 241 17.29 -8.79 4.03
N SER A 242 16.10 -8.92 3.40
CA SER A 242 15.75 -10.07 2.55
C SER A 242 16.69 -10.20 1.35
N SER A 243 16.99 -9.09 0.68
CA SER A 243 17.93 -9.09 -0.46
C SER A 243 19.36 -9.40 -0.06
N LEU A 244 19.83 -8.87 1.09
CA LEU A 244 21.13 -9.23 1.61
C LEU A 244 21.20 -10.72 1.93
N TYR A 245 20.21 -11.25 2.64
CA TYR A 245 20.19 -12.66 3.03
C TYR A 245 20.10 -13.58 1.81
N GLY A 246 19.19 -13.31 0.88
CA GLY A 246 19.02 -14.08 -0.35
C GLY A 246 20.27 -14.06 -1.24
N ARG A 247 20.90 -12.88 -1.40
CA ARG A 247 22.18 -12.75 -2.13
C ARG A 247 23.30 -13.54 -1.44
N GLY A 248 23.36 -13.48 -0.13
CA GLY A 248 24.32 -14.25 0.67
C GLY A 248 24.18 -15.75 0.45
N LEU A 249 22.95 -16.28 0.47
CA LEU A 249 22.69 -17.70 0.17
C LEU A 249 23.11 -18.05 -1.27
N ALA A 250 22.77 -17.24 -2.26
CA ALA A 250 23.15 -17.47 -3.66
C ALA A 250 24.67 -17.48 -3.84
N LYS A 251 25.40 -16.57 -3.19
CA LYS A 251 26.86 -16.53 -3.20
C LYS A 251 27.46 -17.79 -2.59
N LEU A 252 26.95 -18.25 -1.44
CA LEU A 252 27.41 -19.50 -0.81
C LEU A 252 27.22 -20.69 -1.75
N LYS A 253 26.07 -20.81 -2.43
CA LYS A 253 25.83 -21.88 -3.43
C LYS A 253 26.78 -21.83 -4.61
N LYS A 254 27.34 -20.66 -4.92
CA LYS A 254 28.38 -20.47 -5.94
C LYS A 254 29.81 -20.66 -5.43
N GLY A 255 30.02 -20.88 -4.12
CA GLY A 255 31.33 -21.05 -3.52
C GLY A 255 32.00 -19.75 -3.03
N ASP A 256 31.34 -18.58 -3.16
CA ASP A 256 31.80 -17.33 -2.55
C ASP A 256 31.43 -17.31 -1.07
N THR A 257 32.22 -18.03 -0.27
CA THR A 257 31.98 -18.16 1.17
C THR A 257 32.18 -16.83 1.91
N THR A 258 33.17 -16.04 1.52
CA THR A 258 33.49 -14.78 2.17
C THR A 258 32.38 -13.75 1.92
N GLY A 259 32.00 -13.52 0.67
CA GLY A 259 30.95 -12.58 0.32
C GLY A 259 29.58 -13.03 0.80
N GLY A 260 29.30 -14.32 0.75
CA GLY A 260 28.03 -14.88 1.25
C GLY A 260 27.85 -14.69 2.74
N ASN A 261 28.86 -15.03 3.54
CA ASN A 261 28.81 -14.85 5.00
C ASN A 261 28.72 -13.38 5.42
N ALA A 262 29.40 -12.48 4.70
CA ALA A 262 29.31 -11.05 4.94
C ALA A 262 27.87 -10.52 4.73
N ASP A 263 27.22 -10.89 3.62
CA ASP A 263 25.84 -10.51 3.31
C ASP A 263 24.85 -11.08 4.36
N ILE A 264 25.00 -12.34 4.75
CA ILE A 264 24.17 -12.96 5.80
C ILE A 264 24.33 -12.26 7.15
N ALA A 265 25.55 -11.91 7.52
CA ALA A 265 25.82 -11.20 8.77
C ALA A 265 25.18 -9.79 8.75
N ALA A 266 25.29 -9.09 7.65
CA ALA A 266 24.64 -7.78 7.46
C ALA A 266 23.10 -7.89 7.53
N ALA A 267 22.51 -8.91 6.90
CA ALA A 267 21.08 -9.14 6.96
C ALA A 267 20.58 -9.39 8.39
N ARG A 268 21.27 -10.25 9.13
CA ARG A 268 20.93 -10.55 10.55
C ARG A 268 21.09 -9.35 11.48
N ALA A 269 22.02 -8.46 11.19
CA ALA A 269 22.19 -7.21 11.95
C ALA A 269 21.01 -6.26 11.76
N ILE A 270 20.32 -6.32 10.60
CA ILE A 270 19.14 -5.51 10.29
C ILE A 270 17.85 -6.21 10.81
N ASP A 271 17.73 -7.52 10.56
CA ASP A 271 16.58 -8.33 10.94
C ASP A 271 17.04 -9.68 11.55
N ALA A 272 16.92 -9.80 12.86
CA ALA A 272 17.32 -11.02 13.58
C ALA A 272 16.48 -12.26 13.21
N ASN A 273 15.26 -12.07 12.67
CA ASN A 273 14.33 -13.15 12.32
C ASN A 273 14.47 -13.62 10.87
N ILE A 274 15.32 -12.98 10.04
CA ILE A 274 15.42 -13.23 8.61
C ILE A 274 15.63 -14.70 8.23
N VAL A 275 16.36 -15.44 9.06
CA VAL A 275 16.58 -16.89 8.84
C VAL A 275 15.27 -17.66 8.91
N GLY A 276 14.48 -17.37 9.93
CA GLY A 276 13.17 -18.00 10.11
C GLY A 276 12.21 -17.66 8.97
N ASP A 277 12.27 -16.44 8.46
CA ASP A 277 11.47 -16.02 7.31
C ASP A 277 11.81 -16.82 6.07
N PHE A 278 13.10 -16.93 5.72
CA PHE A 278 13.53 -17.73 4.57
C PHE A 278 13.23 -19.21 4.71
N THR A 279 13.33 -19.75 5.92
CA THR A 279 12.90 -21.14 6.20
C THR A 279 11.41 -21.32 5.89
N ARG A 280 10.55 -20.37 6.30
CA ARG A 280 9.10 -20.37 5.97
C ARG A 280 8.84 -20.24 4.47
N TYR A 281 9.70 -19.55 3.74
CA TYR A 281 9.62 -19.42 2.28
C TYR A 281 10.14 -20.66 1.54
N GLY A 282 10.57 -21.71 2.28
CA GLY A 282 11.08 -22.96 1.71
C GLY A 282 12.47 -22.83 1.12
N VAL A 283 13.28 -21.93 1.65
CA VAL A 283 14.70 -21.74 1.30
C VAL A 283 15.57 -22.17 2.47
N GLN A 284 16.48 -23.14 2.24
CA GLN A 284 17.43 -23.67 3.22
C GLN A 284 18.87 -23.49 2.77
#